data_8c7253c657382c5e97fc4950d986d6f4
#
_entry.id   8c7253c657382c5e97fc4950d986d6f4
#
_cell.length_a   1.000
_cell.length_b   1.000
_cell.length_c   1.000
_cell.angle_alpha   90.00
_cell.angle_beta   90.00
_cell.angle_gamma   90.00
#
_symmetry.space_group_name_H-M   'P 1'
#
loop_
_entity.id
_entity.type
_entity.pdbx_description
1 polymer ?
#
loop_
_entity_poly.entity_id
_entity_poly.type
_entity_poly.pdbx_seq_one_letter_code
_entity_poly.pdbx_strand_id
1 'polypeptide(L)'
;SSKKKETEGNYKNEVKHGVWTSWSSADHKKGEETYVNGILDGLVTVWHDNGNKDREGIIRGNEPEGVWKYFFADGSKDFTFDYGSGLDRSRISELEERDGVFYKIGKHKPYTGIVVESGGVKEYLLLGRFQSGKKDGQWVQWYRNGQKEVEGIYTRGRKNGDWTLWYEDGTLKEKGQFEMGQTDGNYKLLKKYLSKTSQF
;
A
#
# COMPACT_ATOMS: atom_id res chain seq x y z
N SER A 1 -26.39 9.42 29.53
CA SER A 1 -25.68 8.72 28.46
C SER A 1 -24.34 9.42 28.25
N SER A 2 -23.23 8.76 28.58
CA SER A 2 -21.88 9.28 28.27
C SER A 2 -21.75 9.42 26.76
N LYS A 3 -21.41 10.62 26.26
CA LYS A 3 -21.07 10.79 24.86
C LYS A 3 -19.88 9.89 24.55
N LYS A 4 -19.99 9.03 23.56
CA LYS A 4 -18.88 8.21 23.06
C LYS A 4 -17.78 9.14 22.57
N LYS A 5 -16.55 8.83 22.98
CA LYS A 5 -15.36 9.57 22.60
C LYS A 5 -15.00 9.17 21.17
N GLU A 6 -15.09 10.10 20.24
CA GLU A 6 -14.75 9.83 18.82
C GLU A 6 -13.29 10.20 18.52
N THR A 7 -12.81 11.32 19.09
CA THR A 7 -11.43 11.79 18.91
C THR A 7 -10.93 12.51 20.16
N GLU A 8 -9.61 12.44 20.40
CA GLU A 8 -8.92 13.13 21.48
C GLU A 8 -7.56 13.62 21.02
N GLY A 9 -7.17 14.80 21.46
CA GLY A 9 -5.88 15.40 21.21
C GLY A 9 -5.82 16.83 21.73
N ASN A 10 -4.67 17.45 21.56
CA ASN A 10 -4.43 18.82 22.05
C ASN A 10 -4.44 19.82 20.88
N TYR A 11 -4.93 21.00 21.18
CA TYR A 11 -4.79 22.17 20.32
C TYR A 11 -3.70 23.12 20.86
N LYS A 12 -2.96 23.72 19.95
CA LYS A 12 -2.05 24.82 20.21
C LYS A 12 -2.32 25.93 19.20
N ASN A 13 -2.62 27.14 19.67
CA ASN A 13 -3.02 28.24 18.80
C ASN A 13 -4.16 27.85 17.83
N GLU A 14 -5.22 27.23 18.38
CA GLU A 14 -6.43 26.80 17.65
C GLU A 14 -6.23 25.72 16.56
N VAL A 15 -5.02 25.18 16.41
CA VAL A 15 -4.73 24.10 15.47
C VAL A 15 -4.32 22.83 16.22
N LYS A 16 -4.56 21.65 15.60
CA LYS A 16 -4.13 20.37 16.15
C LYS A 16 -2.63 20.35 16.40
N HIS A 17 -2.21 19.83 17.57
CA HIS A 17 -0.80 19.69 17.92
C HIS A 17 -0.58 18.46 18.79
N GLY A 18 0.53 17.73 18.56
CA GLY A 18 0.82 16.48 19.26
C GLY A 18 0.01 15.31 18.74
N VAL A 19 -0.10 14.25 19.55
CA VAL A 19 -0.79 13.02 19.18
C VAL A 19 -2.30 13.22 19.28
N TRP A 20 -3.00 12.80 18.23
CA TRP A 20 -4.44 12.70 18.14
C TRP A 20 -4.85 11.26 17.99
N THR A 21 -5.76 10.82 18.84
CA THR A 21 -6.31 9.45 18.81
C THR A 21 -7.76 9.47 18.38
N SER A 22 -8.14 8.54 17.54
CA SER A 22 -9.52 8.29 17.11
C SER A 22 -9.98 6.88 17.49
N TRP A 23 -11.29 6.74 17.77
CA TRP A 23 -11.92 5.48 18.15
C TRP A 23 -13.10 5.15 17.24
N SER A 24 -13.40 3.86 17.13
CA SER A 24 -14.62 3.37 16.50
C SER A 24 -15.82 3.51 17.43
N SER A 25 -17.02 3.26 16.91
CA SER A 25 -18.25 3.23 17.70
C SER A 25 -18.25 2.13 18.78
N ALA A 26 -17.37 1.14 18.70
CA ALA A 26 -17.18 0.05 19.67
C ALA A 26 -16.05 0.32 20.66
N ASP A 27 -15.60 1.58 20.78
CA ASP A 27 -14.49 2.02 21.66
C ASP A 27 -13.12 1.36 21.34
N HIS A 28 -12.98 0.78 20.13
CA HIS A 28 -11.68 0.30 19.66
C HIS A 28 -10.90 1.47 19.06
N LYS A 29 -9.60 1.54 19.37
CA LYS A 29 -8.70 2.52 18.77
C LYS A 29 -8.68 2.30 17.26
N LYS A 30 -8.85 3.38 16.49
CA LYS A 30 -8.91 3.37 15.03
C LYS A 30 -7.69 4.01 14.40
N GLY A 31 -7.16 5.07 15.02
CA GLY A 31 -6.00 5.79 14.52
C GLY A 31 -5.28 6.58 15.61
N GLU A 32 -3.98 6.68 15.48
CA GLU A 32 -3.15 7.69 16.12
C GLU A 32 -2.37 8.45 15.07
N GLU A 33 -2.42 9.77 15.14
CA GLU A 33 -1.85 10.68 14.16
C GLU A 33 -1.09 11.79 14.90
N THR A 34 0.12 12.10 14.46
CA THR A 34 0.93 13.16 15.07
C THR A 34 0.83 14.44 14.24
N TYR A 35 0.42 15.54 14.89
CA TYR A 35 0.28 16.86 14.26
C TYR A 35 1.31 17.84 14.79
N VAL A 36 1.87 18.65 13.89
CA VAL A 36 2.71 19.81 14.21
C VAL A 36 2.07 21.05 13.60
N ASN A 37 1.56 21.95 14.45
CA ASN A 37 0.91 23.20 14.04
C ASN A 37 -0.19 23.00 12.96
N GLY A 38 -1.06 22.01 13.14
CA GLY A 38 -2.17 21.69 12.24
C GLY A 38 -1.81 20.81 11.05
N ILE A 39 -0.54 20.55 10.82
CA ILE A 39 -0.04 19.69 9.74
C ILE A 39 0.21 18.30 10.29
N LEU A 40 -0.22 17.26 9.57
CA LEU A 40 0.10 15.88 9.91
C LEU A 40 1.58 15.64 9.64
N ASP A 41 2.37 15.53 10.70
CA ASP A 41 3.82 15.41 10.67
C ASP A 41 4.31 14.57 11.84
N GLY A 42 4.68 13.32 11.59
CA GLY A 42 5.13 12.37 12.59
C GLY A 42 4.62 10.96 12.36
N LEU A 43 4.65 10.17 13.43
CA LEU A 43 4.16 8.78 13.39
C LEU A 43 2.64 8.75 13.20
N VAL A 44 2.20 7.87 12.31
CA VAL A 44 0.81 7.48 12.13
C VAL A 44 0.69 5.98 12.33
N THR A 45 -0.32 5.56 13.11
CA THR A 45 -0.70 4.16 13.28
C THR A 45 -2.20 4.02 13.07
N VAL A 46 -2.61 3.06 12.28
CA VAL A 46 -4.01 2.70 12.02
C VAL A 46 -4.24 1.28 12.52
N TRP A 47 -5.44 1.00 13.04
CA TRP A 47 -5.84 -0.31 13.54
C TRP A 47 -7.06 -0.83 12.80
N HIS A 48 -7.10 -2.15 12.62
CA HIS A 48 -8.30 -2.89 12.23
C HIS A 48 -9.37 -2.81 13.34
N ASP A 49 -10.62 -3.08 12.99
CA ASP A 49 -11.74 -3.06 13.94
C ASP A 49 -11.59 -4.10 15.09
N ASN A 50 -10.79 -5.14 14.89
CA ASN A 50 -10.45 -6.13 15.91
C ASN A 50 -9.33 -5.71 16.88
N GLY A 51 -8.76 -4.50 16.72
CA GLY A 51 -7.73 -3.94 17.58
C GLY A 51 -6.29 -4.29 17.20
N ASN A 52 -6.05 -5.13 16.20
CA ASN A 52 -4.72 -5.37 15.66
C ASN A 52 -4.30 -4.20 14.74
N LYS A 53 -2.99 -3.95 14.64
CA LYS A 53 -2.50 -2.92 13.71
C LYS A 53 -2.89 -3.28 12.27
N ASP A 54 -3.28 -2.26 11.48
CA ASP A 54 -3.47 -2.30 10.04
C ASP A 54 -2.20 -1.80 9.33
N ARG A 55 -1.72 -0.62 9.73
CA ARG A 55 -0.50 -0.04 9.16
C ARG A 55 0.14 0.97 10.10
N GLU A 56 1.45 1.18 9.92
CA GLU A 56 2.20 2.23 10.61
C GLU A 56 3.31 2.79 9.73
N GLY A 57 3.60 4.08 9.92
CA GLY A 57 4.67 4.76 9.19
C GLY A 57 4.77 6.24 9.55
N ILE A 58 5.68 6.92 8.89
CA ILE A 58 5.91 8.35 9.09
C ILE A 58 5.20 9.15 8.01
N ILE A 59 4.56 10.25 8.42
CA ILE A 59 4.09 11.31 7.52
C ILE A 59 4.97 12.54 7.73
N ARG A 60 5.30 13.22 6.65
CA ARG A 60 5.93 14.55 6.64
C ARG A 60 5.13 15.49 5.79
N GLY A 61 4.67 16.59 6.40
CA GLY A 61 3.89 17.61 5.69
C GLY A 61 2.64 17.05 4.99
N ASN A 62 1.87 16.18 5.64
CA ASN A 62 0.69 15.44 5.12
C ASN A 62 1.00 14.34 4.09
N GLU A 63 2.27 14.00 3.84
CA GLU A 63 2.67 12.99 2.85
C GLU A 63 3.41 11.82 3.51
N PRO A 64 3.08 10.56 3.20
CA PRO A 64 3.83 9.41 3.69
C PRO A 64 5.30 9.49 3.27
N GLU A 65 6.22 9.14 4.17
CA GLU A 65 7.66 9.14 3.95
C GLU A 65 8.30 7.85 4.49
N GLY A 66 9.37 7.40 3.84
CA GLY A 66 10.13 6.24 4.27
C GLY A 66 9.34 4.94 4.23
N VAL A 67 9.76 3.98 5.05
CA VAL A 67 9.19 2.62 5.05
C VAL A 67 7.93 2.55 5.91
N TRP A 68 6.83 2.19 5.28
CA TRP A 68 5.57 1.86 5.94
C TRP A 68 5.42 0.35 6.08
N LYS A 69 4.85 -0.08 7.20
CA LYS A 69 4.51 -1.48 7.49
C LYS A 69 3.02 -1.67 7.43
N TYR A 70 2.59 -2.75 6.81
CA TYR A 70 1.20 -3.17 6.69
C TYR A 70 1.04 -4.54 7.35
N PHE A 71 -0.14 -4.78 7.95
CA PHE A 71 -0.41 -5.98 8.73
C PHE A 71 -1.78 -6.53 8.37
N PHE A 72 -1.91 -7.85 8.39
CA PHE A 72 -3.20 -8.53 8.31
C PHE A 72 -4.04 -8.31 9.58
N ALA A 73 -5.34 -8.58 9.47
CA ALA A 73 -6.25 -8.45 10.61
C ALA A 73 -5.91 -9.41 11.77
N ASP A 74 -5.22 -10.51 11.53
CA ASP A 74 -4.70 -11.41 12.59
C ASP A 74 -3.46 -10.85 13.32
N GLY A 75 -2.96 -9.70 12.86
CA GLY A 75 -1.79 -9.02 13.41
C GLY A 75 -0.45 -9.49 12.82
N SER A 76 -0.45 -10.49 11.95
CA SER A 76 0.76 -10.91 11.25
C SER A 76 1.18 -9.83 10.23
N LYS A 77 2.51 -9.76 9.98
CA LYS A 77 3.03 -8.79 9.00
C LYS A 77 2.59 -9.19 7.59
N ASP A 78 2.00 -8.24 6.88
CA ASP A 78 1.62 -8.39 5.50
C ASP A 78 2.79 -8.02 4.57
N PHE A 79 3.05 -6.73 4.37
CA PHE A 79 4.17 -6.25 3.55
C PHE A 79 4.75 -4.94 4.08
N THR A 80 5.83 -4.48 3.46
CA THR A 80 6.37 -3.14 3.66
C THR A 80 6.43 -2.42 2.32
N PHE A 81 6.19 -1.11 2.35
CA PHE A 81 6.37 -0.26 1.18
C PHE A 81 7.23 0.94 1.52
N ASP A 82 8.26 1.18 0.70
CA ASP A 82 9.13 2.35 0.86
C ASP A 82 8.64 3.50 -0.02
N TYR A 83 8.04 4.50 0.63
CA TYR A 83 7.62 5.74 -0.02
C TYR A 83 8.80 6.66 -0.38
N GLY A 84 10.03 6.37 0.10
CA GLY A 84 11.17 7.23 -0.07
C GLY A 84 11.00 8.59 0.61
N SER A 85 11.91 9.52 0.30
CA SER A 85 11.83 10.91 0.75
C SER A 85 11.74 11.82 -0.47
N GLY A 86 10.70 12.68 -0.49
CA GLY A 86 10.52 13.67 -1.57
C GLY A 86 10.30 13.09 -2.97
N LEU A 87 9.85 11.84 -3.10
CA LEU A 87 9.52 11.25 -4.39
C LEU A 87 8.22 11.84 -4.93
N ASP A 88 8.22 12.09 -6.24
CA ASP A 88 7.01 12.50 -6.96
C ASP A 88 5.93 11.41 -6.86
N ARG A 89 4.67 11.84 -6.74
CA ARG A 89 3.50 10.96 -6.69
C ARG A 89 2.54 11.29 -7.81
N SER A 90 2.06 10.24 -8.44
CA SER A 90 1.14 10.35 -9.57
C SER A 90 0.10 9.23 -9.52
N ARG A 91 -1.03 9.44 -10.18
CA ARG A 91 -1.96 8.38 -10.54
C ARG A 91 -1.46 7.68 -11.79
N ILE A 92 -1.82 6.40 -11.97
CA ILE A 92 -1.46 5.68 -13.19
C ILE A 92 -2.02 6.34 -14.44
N SER A 93 -3.19 6.98 -14.35
CA SER A 93 -3.83 7.72 -15.44
C SER A 93 -3.09 9.01 -15.86
N GLU A 94 -2.14 9.49 -15.03
CA GLU A 94 -1.29 10.64 -15.35
C GLU A 94 0.00 10.25 -16.08
N LEU A 95 0.20 8.95 -16.28
CA LEU A 95 1.36 8.40 -16.95
C LEU A 95 1.00 7.85 -18.33
N GLU A 96 1.92 7.96 -19.25
CA GLU A 96 1.89 7.34 -20.58
C GLU A 96 3.09 6.43 -20.76
N GLU A 97 2.89 5.30 -21.45
CA GLU A 97 3.97 4.37 -21.80
C GLU A 97 4.40 4.62 -23.24
N ARG A 98 5.71 4.77 -23.44
CA ARG A 98 6.36 4.87 -24.75
C ARG A 98 7.55 3.89 -24.77
N ASP A 99 7.49 2.90 -25.65
CA ASP A 99 8.53 1.87 -25.81
C ASP A 99 8.92 1.15 -24.50
N GLY A 100 7.93 0.84 -23.68
CA GLY A 100 8.11 0.17 -22.38
C GLY A 100 8.75 1.06 -21.30
N VAL A 101 8.72 2.39 -21.49
CA VAL A 101 9.19 3.41 -20.53
C VAL A 101 8.03 4.34 -20.20
N PHE A 102 7.80 4.57 -18.92
CA PHE A 102 6.72 5.42 -18.42
C PHE A 102 7.18 6.87 -18.23
N TYR A 103 6.31 7.79 -18.60
CA TYR A 103 6.48 9.24 -18.50
C TYR A 103 5.23 9.87 -17.92
N LYS A 104 5.33 11.03 -17.26
CA LYS A 104 4.15 11.87 -17.09
C LYS A 104 3.66 12.36 -18.45
N ILE A 105 2.34 12.40 -18.63
CA ILE A 105 1.72 12.86 -19.89
C ILE A 105 2.29 14.22 -20.28
N GLY A 106 2.75 14.32 -21.52
CA GLY A 106 3.35 15.53 -22.07
C GLY A 106 4.76 15.86 -21.56
N LYS A 107 5.43 14.95 -20.85
CA LYS A 107 6.84 15.11 -20.43
C LYS A 107 7.77 14.19 -21.18
N HIS A 108 9.03 14.61 -21.30
CA HIS A 108 10.08 13.84 -21.99
C HIS A 108 11.03 13.12 -21.03
N LYS A 109 11.04 13.50 -19.75
CA LYS A 109 11.85 12.84 -18.73
C LYS A 109 11.14 11.58 -18.25
N PRO A 110 11.81 10.41 -18.27
CA PRO A 110 11.26 9.17 -17.69
C PRO A 110 10.83 9.37 -16.25
N TYR A 111 9.66 8.85 -15.90
CA TYR A 111 9.08 9.02 -14.59
C TYR A 111 9.89 8.28 -13.52
N THR A 112 10.19 8.97 -12.44
CA THR A 112 10.73 8.40 -11.19
C THR A 112 9.86 8.90 -10.07
N GLY A 113 9.23 7.98 -9.35
CA GLY A 113 8.27 8.32 -8.31
C GLY A 113 7.40 7.14 -7.92
N ILE A 114 6.34 7.45 -7.19
CA ILE A 114 5.37 6.49 -6.70
C ILE A 114 4.07 6.67 -7.46
N VAL A 115 3.48 5.55 -7.87
CA VAL A 115 2.10 5.51 -8.37
C VAL A 115 1.20 5.06 -7.24
N VAL A 116 0.20 5.89 -6.97
CA VAL A 116 -0.83 5.63 -5.98
C VAL A 116 -2.18 5.80 -6.67
N GLU A 117 -2.99 4.76 -6.68
CA GLU A 117 -4.41 4.85 -7.05
C GLU A 117 -5.24 4.60 -5.80
N SER A 118 -6.19 5.49 -5.52
CA SER A 118 -7.06 5.39 -4.35
C SER A 118 -8.49 5.09 -4.77
N GLY A 119 -9.14 4.12 -4.13
CA GLY A 119 -10.54 3.79 -4.32
C GLY A 119 -11.51 4.62 -3.50
N GLY A 120 -11.00 5.47 -2.60
CA GLY A 120 -11.77 6.31 -1.67
C GLY A 120 -10.87 6.90 -0.58
N VAL A 121 -11.49 7.43 0.47
CA VAL A 121 -10.77 8.21 1.52
C VAL A 121 -9.71 7.41 2.30
N LYS A 122 -9.71 6.07 2.23
CA LYS A 122 -8.83 5.21 3.05
C LYS A 122 -8.28 3.97 2.33
N GLU A 123 -8.62 3.74 1.06
CA GLU A 123 -8.28 2.49 0.39
C GLU A 123 -7.38 2.75 -0.81
N TYR A 124 -6.25 2.07 -0.87
CA TYR A 124 -5.40 2.02 -2.04
C TYR A 124 -5.93 0.94 -3.00
N LEU A 125 -6.02 1.25 -4.29
CA LEU A 125 -6.28 0.27 -5.35
C LEU A 125 -4.99 -0.16 -6.05
N LEU A 126 -3.97 0.69 -6.03
CA LEU A 126 -2.65 0.42 -6.58
C LEU A 126 -1.60 1.18 -5.81
N LEU A 127 -0.53 0.51 -5.47
CA LEU A 127 0.67 1.08 -4.89
C LEU A 127 1.90 0.49 -5.58
N GLY A 128 2.74 1.34 -6.14
CA GLY A 128 3.92 0.91 -6.86
C GLY A 128 4.95 2.02 -7.03
N ARG A 129 6.16 1.64 -7.42
CA ARG A 129 7.27 2.57 -7.66
C ARG A 129 7.77 2.46 -9.08
N PHE A 130 8.18 3.61 -9.63
CA PHE A 130 8.94 3.71 -10.87
C PHE A 130 10.33 4.27 -10.60
N GLN A 131 11.32 3.73 -11.29
CA GLN A 131 12.67 4.27 -11.37
C GLN A 131 13.05 4.43 -12.84
N SER A 132 13.31 5.67 -13.26
CA SER A 132 13.67 5.99 -14.65
C SER A 132 12.69 5.37 -15.67
N GLY A 133 11.39 5.51 -15.43
CA GLY A 133 10.31 5.02 -16.27
C GLY A 133 10.08 3.51 -16.24
N LYS A 134 10.76 2.77 -15.40
CA LYS A 134 10.58 1.32 -15.23
C LYS A 134 9.97 1.02 -13.87
N LYS A 135 9.04 0.06 -13.81
CA LYS A 135 8.54 -0.46 -12.52
C LYS A 135 9.70 -1.00 -11.70
N ASP A 136 9.78 -0.65 -10.42
CA ASP A 136 10.89 -1.03 -9.54
C ASP A 136 10.46 -1.12 -8.08
N GLY A 137 10.85 -2.19 -7.38
CA GLY A 137 10.45 -2.44 -5.99
C GLY A 137 9.08 -3.10 -5.86
N GLN A 138 8.50 -2.99 -4.68
CA GLN A 138 7.21 -3.58 -4.32
C GLN A 138 6.06 -3.00 -5.16
N TRP A 139 5.17 -3.88 -5.62
CA TRP A 139 3.92 -3.55 -6.30
C TRP A 139 2.78 -4.32 -5.67
N VAL A 140 1.73 -3.61 -5.26
CA VAL A 140 0.53 -4.19 -4.68
C VAL A 140 -0.70 -3.55 -5.32
N GLN A 141 -1.67 -4.38 -5.68
CA GLN A 141 -2.96 -3.93 -6.21
C GLN A 141 -4.08 -4.62 -5.43
N TRP A 142 -5.17 -3.89 -5.23
CA TRP A 142 -6.34 -4.36 -4.50
C TRP A 142 -7.59 -4.27 -5.36
N TYR A 143 -8.52 -5.17 -5.13
CA TYR A 143 -9.88 -5.05 -5.59
C TYR A 143 -10.61 -3.91 -4.86
N ARG A 144 -11.73 -3.45 -5.41
CA ARG A 144 -12.55 -2.38 -4.80
C ARG A 144 -13.13 -2.76 -3.42
N ASN A 145 -13.25 -4.05 -3.11
CA ASN A 145 -13.68 -4.55 -1.81
C ASN A 145 -12.56 -4.57 -0.74
N GLY A 146 -11.34 -4.09 -1.08
CA GLY A 146 -10.19 -4.03 -0.18
C GLY A 146 -9.36 -5.31 -0.12
N GLN A 147 -9.77 -6.41 -0.76
CA GLN A 147 -8.97 -7.63 -0.87
C GLN A 147 -7.80 -7.43 -1.84
N LYS A 148 -6.63 -8.00 -1.54
CA LYS A 148 -5.51 -7.98 -2.48
C LYS A 148 -5.88 -8.71 -3.77
N GLU A 149 -5.47 -8.15 -4.90
CA GLU A 149 -5.56 -8.77 -6.21
C GLU A 149 -4.21 -9.35 -6.62
N VAL A 150 -3.14 -8.57 -6.47
CA VAL A 150 -1.79 -9.00 -6.82
C VAL A 150 -0.74 -8.31 -5.95
N GLU A 151 0.31 -9.05 -5.63
CA GLU A 151 1.50 -8.54 -4.95
C GLU A 151 2.76 -9.17 -5.56
N GLY A 152 3.83 -8.37 -5.67
CA GLY A 152 5.12 -8.85 -6.13
C GLY A 152 6.15 -7.74 -6.23
N ILE A 153 7.33 -8.10 -6.69
CA ILE A 153 8.46 -7.19 -6.84
C ILE A 153 8.81 -7.06 -8.33
N TYR A 154 9.04 -5.83 -8.76
CA TYR A 154 9.69 -5.53 -10.02
C TYR A 154 11.15 -5.13 -9.80
N THR A 155 12.01 -5.52 -10.72
CA THR A 155 13.38 -5.04 -10.83
C THR A 155 13.61 -4.56 -12.24
N ARG A 156 13.82 -3.25 -12.40
CA ARG A 156 14.03 -2.60 -13.72
C ARG A 156 12.98 -2.97 -14.76
N GLY A 157 11.71 -2.98 -14.38
CA GLY A 157 10.57 -3.28 -15.24
C GLY A 157 10.25 -4.77 -15.43
N ARG A 158 11.00 -5.67 -14.82
CA ARG A 158 10.78 -7.12 -14.91
C ARG A 158 10.31 -7.69 -13.59
N LYS A 159 9.36 -8.61 -13.60
CA LYS A 159 8.95 -9.35 -12.41
C LYS A 159 10.15 -10.09 -11.82
N ASN A 160 10.31 -10.04 -10.49
CA ASN A 160 11.40 -10.68 -9.78
C ASN A 160 10.93 -11.17 -8.40
N GLY A 161 11.45 -12.31 -7.93
CA GLY A 161 11.03 -12.88 -6.66
C GLY A 161 9.62 -13.45 -6.66
N ASP A 162 9.01 -13.50 -5.48
CA ASP A 162 7.68 -14.07 -5.28
C ASP A 162 6.59 -13.15 -5.82
N TRP A 163 5.61 -13.76 -6.51
CA TRP A 163 4.39 -13.14 -6.99
C TRP A 163 3.20 -13.93 -6.52
N THR A 164 2.20 -13.24 -5.96
CA THR A 164 0.96 -13.85 -5.47
C THR A 164 -0.23 -13.11 -6.06
N LEU A 165 -1.21 -13.85 -6.56
CA LEU A 165 -2.47 -13.37 -7.08
C LEU A 165 -3.60 -14.00 -6.27
N TRP A 166 -4.65 -13.23 -6.01
CA TRP A 166 -5.85 -13.66 -5.30
C TRP A 166 -7.10 -13.41 -6.14
N TYR A 167 -8.15 -14.13 -5.85
CA TYR A 167 -9.49 -13.82 -6.32
C TYR A 167 -10.11 -12.70 -5.46
N GLU A 168 -11.21 -12.10 -5.93
CA GLU A 168 -11.90 -11.02 -5.24
C GLU A 168 -12.50 -11.45 -3.87
N ASP A 169 -12.72 -12.74 -3.66
CA ASP A 169 -13.12 -13.33 -2.38
C ASP A 169 -11.94 -13.53 -1.40
N GLY A 170 -10.72 -13.16 -1.80
CA GLY A 170 -9.50 -13.30 -1.00
C GLY A 170 -8.86 -14.70 -1.08
N THR A 171 -9.44 -15.64 -1.79
CA THR A 171 -8.83 -16.97 -1.99
C THR A 171 -7.63 -16.88 -2.93
N LEU A 172 -6.63 -17.73 -2.69
CA LEU A 172 -5.41 -17.76 -3.50
C LEU A 172 -5.72 -18.22 -4.93
N LYS A 173 -5.41 -17.39 -5.91
CA LYS A 173 -5.56 -17.68 -7.33
C LYS A 173 -4.29 -18.31 -7.93
N GLU A 174 -3.15 -17.71 -7.62
CA GLU A 174 -1.88 -18.12 -8.22
C GLU A 174 -0.72 -17.63 -7.35
N LYS A 175 0.33 -18.44 -7.24
CA LYS A 175 1.60 -18.04 -6.63
C LYS A 175 2.75 -18.59 -7.47
N GLY A 176 3.79 -17.79 -7.66
CA GLY A 176 4.96 -18.20 -8.44
C GLY A 176 6.18 -17.34 -8.13
N GLN A 177 7.33 -17.80 -8.61
CA GLN A 177 8.57 -17.05 -8.56
C GLN A 177 9.03 -16.67 -9.96
N PHE A 178 9.66 -15.52 -10.04
CA PHE A 178 10.22 -14.96 -11.27
C PHE A 178 11.68 -14.61 -11.04
N GLU A 179 12.52 -14.89 -12.02
CA GLU A 179 13.87 -14.40 -12.10
C GLU A 179 14.00 -13.52 -13.34
N MET A 180 14.14 -12.18 -13.10
CA MET A 180 14.28 -11.16 -14.15
C MET A 180 13.24 -11.26 -15.28
N GLY A 181 12.00 -11.57 -14.92
CA GLY A 181 10.85 -11.63 -15.84
C GLY A 181 10.58 -13.02 -16.44
N GLN A 182 11.43 -13.98 -16.18
CA GLN A 182 11.19 -15.39 -16.53
C GLN A 182 10.61 -16.13 -15.32
N THR A 183 9.63 -17.01 -15.55
CA THR A 183 9.16 -17.91 -14.50
C THR A 183 10.26 -18.92 -14.20
N ASP A 184 10.60 -19.10 -12.92
CA ASP A 184 11.42 -20.24 -12.55
C ASP A 184 10.65 -21.56 -12.78
N GLY A 185 11.37 -22.70 -12.83
CA GLY A 185 10.75 -24.00 -13.08
C GLY A 185 9.67 -24.40 -12.06
N ASN A 186 9.65 -23.77 -10.87
CA ASN A 186 8.71 -24.01 -9.78
C ASN A 186 7.32 -23.41 -10.05
N TYR A 187 7.22 -22.36 -10.88
CA TYR A 187 5.94 -21.76 -11.27
C TYR A 187 5.01 -22.77 -11.95
N LYS A 188 5.53 -23.66 -12.81
CA LYS A 188 4.77 -24.71 -13.47
C LYS A 188 4.28 -25.78 -12.48
N LEU A 189 5.03 -26.05 -11.42
CA LEU A 189 4.66 -27.00 -10.37
C LEU A 189 3.52 -26.47 -9.51
N LEU A 190 3.58 -25.22 -9.09
CA LEU A 190 2.52 -24.57 -8.29
C LEU A 190 1.18 -24.52 -9.05
N LYS A 191 1.20 -24.17 -10.33
CA LYS A 191 -0.01 -24.16 -11.18
C LYS A 191 -0.61 -25.58 -11.31
N LYS A 192 0.22 -26.62 -11.35
CA LYS A 192 -0.20 -28.01 -11.38
C LYS A 192 -0.80 -28.48 -10.05
N TYR A 193 -0.31 -27.99 -8.91
CA TYR A 193 -0.86 -28.31 -7.58
C TYR A 193 -2.20 -27.61 -7.33
N LEU A 194 -2.33 -26.34 -7.70
CA LEU A 194 -3.56 -25.56 -7.53
C LEU A 194 -4.70 -26.09 -8.44
N SER A 195 -4.39 -26.58 -9.64
CA SER A 195 -5.38 -27.22 -10.51
C SER A 195 -5.85 -28.60 -10.01
N LYS A 196 -5.12 -29.25 -9.10
CA LYS A 196 -5.52 -30.53 -8.48
C LYS A 196 -6.34 -30.35 -7.20
N THR A 197 -6.19 -29.22 -6.47
CA THR A 197 -6.95 -28.94 -5.25
C THR A 197 -8.33 -28.34 -5.51
N SER A 198 -8.64 -27.91 -6.72
CA SER A 198 -9.98 -27.44 -7.13
C SER A 198 -10.91 -28.54 -7.66
N GLN A 199 -10.59 -29.80 -7.44
CA GLN A 199 -11.42 -30.96 -7.82
C GLN A 199 -11.93 -31.76 -6.61
N PHE A 200 -12.09 -31.11 -5.43
CA PHE A 200 -12.76 -31.72 -4.28
C PHE A 200 -13.85 -30.81 -3.73
#